data_23147d4c09be8877706e0213d34c1231
#
_entry.id   23147d4c09be8877706e0213d34c1231
#
_cell.length_a   1.000
_cell.length_b   1.000
_cell.length_c   1.000
_cell.angle_alpha   90.00
_cell.angle_beta   90.00
_cell.angle_gamma   90.00
#
_symmetry.space_group_name_H-M   'P 1'
#
loop_
_entity.id
_entity.type
_entity.pdbx_description
1 polymer ?
#
loop_
_entity_poly.entity_id
_entity_poly.type
_entity_poly.pdbx_seq_one_letter_code
_entity_poly.pdbx_strand_id
1 'polypeptide(L)'
;MKLPPGIRERKRYVIFKVVSEKDRQFSKEEILRGCLYTIHSFLGDKGMSDANVYLIDWNENFGLGILKTTHKTKDDVVVALSLLSAISETKISVIPLNTTGSIKKAKEIIMSLKSVEKAIWNKTEDKNKTEDKI
;
A
#
# COMPACT_ATOMS: atom_id res chain seq x y z
N MET A 1 -8.41 24.31 19.64
CA MET A 1 -9.09 25.18 18.67
C MET A 1 -9.05 24.52 17.28
N LYS A 2 -10.22 24.42 16.63
CA LYS A 2 -10.26 23.84 15.29
C LYS A 2 -9.86 24.89 14.26
N LEU A 3 -8.91 24.55 13.39
CA LEU A 3 -8.53 25.39 12.27
C LEU A 3 -9.69 25.48 11.24
N PRO A 4 -9.83 26.60 10.53
CA PRO A 4 -10.79 26.68 9.43
C PRO A 4 -10.53 25.63 8.36
N PRO A 5 -11.57 25.16 7.64
CA PRO A 5 -11.41 24.09 6.64
C PRO A 5 -10.31 24.35 5.60
N GLY A 6 -10.09 25.60 5.20
CA GLY A 6 -9.07 25.94 4.22
C GLY A 6 -7.62 25.86 4.73
N ILE A 7 -7.42 25.79 6.05
CA ILE A 7 -6.10 25.75 6.70
C ILE A 7 -5.77 24.34 7.18
N ARG A 8 -6.78 23.48 7.36
CA ARG A 8 -6.57 22.10 7.79
C ARG A 8 -5.85 21.30 6.71
N GLU A 9 -4.90 20.47 7.14
CA GLU A 9 -4.28 19.51 6.25
C GLU A 9 -5.32 18.51 5.77
N ARG A 10 -5.43 18.37 4.44
CA ARG A 10 -6.31 17.38 3.85
C ARG A 10 -5.64 16.02 3.86
N LYS A 11 -6.36 15.01 4.33
CA LYS A 11 -5.86 13.64 4.38
C LYS A 11 -5.97 13.00 3.00
N ARG A 12 -4.98 12.16 2.69
CA ARG A 12 -4.99 11.32 1.48
C ARG A 12 -4.65 9.90 1.85
N TYR A 13 -5.24 8.97 1.15
CA TYR A 13 -5.09 7.53 1.39
C TYR A 13 -4.50 6.90 0.15
N VAL A 14 -3.29 6.38 0.29
CA VAL A 14 -2.56 5.73 -0.81
C VAL A 14 -2.80 4.23 -0.73
N ILE A 15 -3.35 3.66 -1.78
CA ILE A 15 -3.57 2.23 -1.89
C ILE A 15 -2.39 1.65 -2.66
N PHE A 16 -1.75 0.64 -2.09
CA PHE A 16 -0.57 0.02 -2.69
C PHE A 16 -0.62 -1.48 -2.61
N LYS A 17 0.10 -2.13 -3.53
CA LYS A 17 0.28 -3.57 -3.54
C LYS A 17 1.75 -3.91 -3.35
N VAL A 18 2.02 -4.93 -2.56
CA VAL A 18 3.37 -5.47 -2.36
C VAL A 18 3.45 -6.84 -3.05
N VAL A 19 4.42 -6.97 -3.94
CA VAL A 19 4.71 -8.23 -4.61
C VAL A 19 6.10 -8.68 -4.16
N SER A 20 6.21 -9.91 -3.65
CA SER A 20 7.48 -10.45 -3.18
C SER A 20 8.01 -11.51 -4.13
N GLU A 21 9.32 -11.71 -4.09
CA GLU A 21 10.05 -12.64 -4.96
C GLU A 21 9.57 -14.09 -4.83
N LYS A 22 9.14 -14.51 -3.65
CA LYS A 22 8.74 -15.90 -3.36
C LYS A 22 7.31 -15.98 -2.84
N ASP A 23 6.45 -15.06 -3.22
CA ASP A 23 5.07 -14.95 -2.72
C ASP A 23 5.01 -14.94 -1.19
N ARG A 24 6.04 -14.39 -0.56
CA ARG A 24 6.11 -14.28 0.89
C ARG A 24 5.06 -13.31 1.41
N GLN A 25 4.38 -13.71 2.47
CA GLN A 25 3.46 -12.82 3.18
C GLN A 25 4.20 -12.08 4.29
N PHE A 26 3.84 -10.82 4.48
CA PHE A 26 4.45 -9.97 5.50
C PHE A 26 3.42 -9.58 6.55
N SER A 27 3.85 -9.48 7.80
CA SER A 27 2.99 -8.96 8.86
C SER A 27 2.81 -7.45 8.73
N LYS A 28 1.80 -6.91 9.40
CA LYS A 28 1.55 -5.47 9.43
C LYS A 28 2.78 -4.70 9.94
N GLU A 29 3.44 -5.22 10.98
CA GLU A 29 4.63 -4.59 11.56
C GLU A 29 5.79 -4.55 10.59
N GLU A 30 6.01 -5.61 9.82
CA GLU A 30 7.08 -5.66 8.82
C GLU A 30 6.85 -4.61 7.74
N ILE A 31 5.62 -4.53 7.23
CA ILE A 31 5.25 -3.54 6.21
C ILE A 31 5.36 -2.13 6.76
N LEU A 32 4.86 -1.90 7.97
CA LEU A 32 4.92 -0.58 8.61
C LEU A 32 6.36 -0.10 8.75
N ARG A 33 7.25 -0.95 9.27
CA ARG A 33 8.67 -0.60 9.45
C ARG A 33 9.34 -0.30 8.13
N GLY A 34 9.11 -1.13 7.12
CA GLY A 34 9.70 -0.93 5.79
C GLY A 34 9.23 0.37 5.15
N CYS A 35 7.95 0.64 5.18
CA CYS A 35 7.37 1.88 4.65
C CYS A 35 7.90 3.11 5.37
N LEU A 36 7.89 3.10 6.71
CA LEU A 36 8.34 4.24 7.50
C LEU A 36 9.83 4.51 7.27
N TYR A 37 10.65 3.47 7.24
CA TYR A 37 12.08 3.63 6.99
C TYR A 37 12.34 4.27 5.63
N THR A 38 11.70 3.77 4.59
CA THR A 38 11.92 4.26 3.22
C THR A 38 11.39 5.67 3.03
N ILE A 39 10.22 5.97 3.57
CA ILE A 39 9.63 7.31 3.48
C ILE A 39 10.50 8.31 4.26
N HIS A 40 10.94 7.94 5.46
CA HIS A 40 11.81 8.79 6.26
C HIS A 40 13.15 9.06 5.57
N SER A 41 13.74 8.04 4.96
CA SER A 41 14.99 8.18 4.22
C SER A 41 14.86 9.14 3.03
N PHE A 42 13.70 9.13 2.38
CA PHE A 42 13.43 9.98 1.23
C PHE A 42 13.07 11.43 1.62
N LEU A 43 12.21 11.60 2.64
CA LEU A 43 11.69 12.90 3.03
C LEU A 43 12.54 13.64 4.08
N GLY A 44 13.35 12.92 4.86
CA GLY A 44 14.07 13.46 6.00
C GLY A 44 13.14 13.67 7.19
N ASP A 45 13.70 14.17 8.31
CA ASP A 45 12.97 14.34 9.57
C ASP A 45 11.78 15.28 9.44
N LYS A 46 11.99 16.44 8.81
CA LYS A 46 10.94 17.44 8.65
C LYS A 46 9.83 16.93 7.73
N GLY A 47 10.21 16.37 6.60
CA GLY A 47 9.23 15.85 5.63
C GLY A 47 8.42 14.71 6.22
N MET A 48 9.05 13.83 7.00
CA MET A 48 8.35 12.72 7.67
C MET A 48 7.34 13.24 8.69
N SER A 49 7.72 14.26 9.47
CA SER A 49 6.82 14.90 10.41
C SER A 49 5.62 15.54 9.70
N ASP A 50 5.86 16.26 8.61
CA ASP A 50 4.81 16.90 7.83
C ASP A 50 3.89 15.88 7.14
N ALA A 51 4.43 14.76 6.70
CA ALA A 51 3.66 13.70 6.03
C ALA A 51 2.70 12.99 6.98
N ASN A 52 3.04 12.88 8.25
CA ASN A 52 2.19 12.27 9.29
C ASN A 52 1.61 10.92 8.82
N VAL A 53 2.51 10.00 8.47
CA VAL A 53 2.18 8.74 7.81
C VAL A 53 1.64 7.71 8.80
N TYR A 54 0.52 7.06 8.42
CA TYR A 54 -0.07 5.94 9.17
C TYR A 54 -0.47 4.82 8.20
N LEU A 55 -0.18 3.59 8.61
CA LEU A 55 -0.70 2.42 7.91
C LEU A 55 -2.10 2.12 8.47
N ILE A 56 -3.11 2.41 7.67
CA ILE A 56 -4.52 2.29 8.07
C ILE A 56 -4.96 0.82 8.02
N ASP A 57 -4.55 0.10 6.98
CA ASP A 57 -4.98 -1.28 6.77
C ASP A 57 -3.90 -2.04 6.00
N TRP A 58 -3.79 -3.33 6.29
CA TRP A 58 -2.88 -4.24 5.59
C TRP A 58 -3.50 -5.62 5.49
N ASN A 59 -3.60 -6.14 4.28
CA ASN A 59 -4.07 -7.49 4.03
C ASN A 59 -2.90 -8.38 3.60
N GLU A 60 -2.50 -9.29 4.47
CA GLU A 60 -1.35 -10.17 4.24
C GLU A 60 -1.56 -11.11 3.04
N ASN A 61 -2.78 -11.63 2.88
CA ASN A 61 -3.08 -12.61 1.84
C ASN A 61 -2.97 -12.03 0.43
N PHE A 62 -3.44 -10.81 0.24
CA PHE A 62 -3.43 -10.14 -1.06
C PHE A 62 -2.26 -9.17 -1.23
N GLY A 63 -1.54 -8.86 -0.16
CA GLY A 63 -0.46 -7.88 -0.23
C GLY A 63 -0.96 -6.47 -0.52
N LEU A 64 -2.16 -6.13 -0.06
CA LEU A 64 -2.77 -4.82 -0.30
C LEU A 64 -2.81 -4.00 0.98
N GLY A 65 -2.44 -2.73 0.88
CA GLY A 65 -2.42 -1.83 2.03
C GLY A 65 -2.96 -0.45 1.71
N ILE A 66 -3.31 0.26 2.78
CA ILE A 66 -3.76 1.65 2.72
C ILE A 66 -2.88 2.46 3.66
N LEU A 67 -2.17 3.44 3.11
CA LEU A 67 -1.32 4.34 3.87
C LEU A 67 -1.94 5.73 3.87
N LYS A 68 -2.08 6.31 5.06
CA LYS A 68 -2.60 7.68 5.20
C LYS A 68 -1.45 8.68 5.21
N THR A 69 -1.62 9.77 4.49
CA THR A 69 -0.69 10.90 4.50
C THR A 69 -1.47 12.20 4.30
N THR A 70 -0.77 13.31 4.03
CA THR A 70 -1.41 14.59 3.77
C THR A 70 -1.47 14.88 2.28
N HIS A 71 -2.36 15.79 1.89
CA HIS A 71 -2.48 16.22 0.49
C HIS A 71 -1.17 16.78 -0.06
N LYS A 72 -0.44 17.54 0.76
CA LYS A 72 0.81 18.18 0.34
C LYS A 72 1.95 17.20 0.09
N THR A 73 1.95 16.09 0.82
CA THR A 73 3.05 15.12 0.79
C THR A 73 2.73 13.85 0.02
N LYS A 74 1.50 13.70 -0.48
CA LYS A 74 1.06 12.45 -1.13
C LYS A 74 1.95 12.00 -2.27
N ASP A 75 2.36 12.92 -3.15
CA ASP A 75 3.18 12.57 -4.30
C ASP A 75 4.57 12.10 -3.89
N ASP A 76 5.17 12.76 -2.91
CA ASP A 76 6.46 12.36 -2.35
C ASP A 76 6.38 11.02 -1.65
N VAL A 77 5.29 10.76 -0.92
CA VAL A 77 5.06 9.48 -0.26
C VAL A 77 4.91 8.35 -1.28
N VAL A 78 4.19 8.59 -2.37
CA VAL A 78 4.03 7.61 -3.46
C VAL A 78 5.38 7.29 -4.09
N VAL A 79 6.19 8.30 -4.38
CA VAL A 79 7.55 8.10 -4.92
C VAL A 79 8.40 7.30 -3.94
N ALA A 80 8.37 7.66 -2.65
CA ALA A 80 9.14 6.97 -1.62
C ALA A 80 8.73 5.50 -1.50
N LEU A 81 7.44 5.19 -1.51
CA LEU A 81 6.94 3.82 -1.49
C LEU A 81 7.48 3.01 -2.66
N SER A 82 7.55 3.62 -3.84
CA SER A 82 8.06 2.96 -5.05
C SER A 82 9.55 2.60 -4.95
N LEU A 83 10.29 3.25 -4.04
CA LEU A 83 11.71 2.98 -3.82
C LEU A 83 11.95 1.83 -2.83
N LEU A 84 10.93 1.39 -2.11
CA LEU A 84 11.05 0.27 -1.18
C LEU A 84 11.27 -1.02 -1.97
N SER A 85 12.43 -1.64 -1.83
CA SER A 85 12.86 -2.77 -2.66
C SER A 85 13.09 -4.06 -1.89
N ALA A 86 13.10 -4.02 -0.56
CA ALA A 86 13.30 -5.20 0.27
C ALA A 86 12.71 -5.01 1.66
N ILE A 87 12.15 -6.09 2.21
CA ILE A 87 11.69 -6.16 3.59
C ILE A 87 12.19 -7.49 4.15
N SER A 88 12.85 -7.46 5.32
CA SER A 88 13.36 -8.66 5.99
C SER A 88 14.17 -9.55 5.03
N GLU A 89 15.09 -8.95 4.28
CA GLU A 89 15.97 -9.60 3.32
C GLU A 89 15.27 -10.22 2.11
N THR A 90 13.98 -10.01 1.96
CA THR A 90 13.20 -10.48 0.81
C THR A 90 13.01 -9.35 -0.18
N LYS A 91 13.34 -9.58 -1.45
CA LYS A 91 13.11 -8.59 -2.51
C LYS A 91 11.63 -8.42 -2.76
N ILE A 92 11.21 -7.18 -2.86
CA ILE A 92 9.82 -6.83 -3.12
C ILE A 92 9.72 -5.71 -4.15
N SER A 93 8.53 -5.57 -4.71
CA SER A 93 8.12 -4.38 -5.46
C SER A 93 6.88 -3.82 -4.81
N VAL A 94 6.86 -2.53 -4.56
CA VAL A 94 5.67 -1.83 -4.08
C VAL A 94 5.06 -1.06 -5.24
N ILE A 95 3.80 -1.34 -5.53
CA ILE A 95 3.09 -0.76 -6.65
C ILE A 95 1.98 0.15 -6.10
N PRO A 96 2.14 1.47 -6.15
CA PRO A 96 1.04 2.37 -5.81
C PRO A 96 -0.08 2.22 -6.84
N LEU A 97 -1.30 1.99 -6.38
CA LEU A 97 -2.43 1.71 -7.25
C LEU A 97 -3.37 2.90 -7.41
N ASN A 98 -3.62 3.61 -6.31
CA ASN A 98 -4.56 4.71 -6.33
C ASN A 98 -4.37 5.60 -5.10
N THR A 99 -4.85 6.84 -5.18
CA THR A 99 -4.87 7.77 -4.05
C THR A 99 -6.25 8.38 -3.95
N THR A 100 -6.86 8.33 -2.76
CA THR A 100 -8.21 8.85 -2.53
C THR A 100 -8.25 9.83 -1.37
N GLY A 101 -9.32 10.61 -1.31
CA GLY A 101 -9.55 11.57 -0.23
C GLY A 101 -10.34 11.02 0.95
N SER A 102 -10.83 9.77 0.88
CA SER A 102 -11.60 9.19 1.98
C SER A 102 -11.24 7.73 2.23
N ILE A 103 -11.31 7.33 3.50
CA ILE A 103 -11.11 5.93 3.92
C ILE A 103 -12.15 5.01 3.28
N LYS A 104 -13.41 5.45 3.22
CA LYS A 104 -14.50 4.66 2.67
C LYS A 104 -14.20 4.26 1.23
N LYS A 105 -13.80 5.23 0.42
CA LYS A 105 -13.46 5.00 -0.99
C LYS A 105 -12.24 4.10 -1.12
N ALA A 106 -11.23 4.27 -0.26
CA ALA A 106 -10.05 3.43 -0.26
C ALA A 106 -10.41 1.97 0.04
N LYS A 107 -11.26 1.72 1.03
CA LYS A 107 -11.72 0.38 1.38
C LYS A 107 -12.56 -0.27 0.26
N GLU A 108 -13.38 0.53 -0.42
CA GLU A 108 -14.16 0.05 -1.56
C GLU A 108 -13.24 -0.41 -2.71
N ILE A 109 -12.19 0.35 -2.98
CA ILE A 109 -11.20 -0.01 -3.99
C ILE A 109 -10.47 -1.30 -3.60
N ILE A 110 -10.08 -1.44 -2.35
CA ILE A 110 -9.44 -2.67 -1.85
C ILE A 110 -10.35 -3.88 -2.04
N MET A 111 -11.63 -3.75 -1.72
CA MET A 111 -12.60 -4.84 -1.90
C MET A 111 -12.73 -5.24 -3.37
N SER A 112 -12.78 -4.27 -4.27
CA SER A 112 -12.82 -4.53 -5.72
C SER A 112 -11.58 -5.25 -6.20
N LEU A 113 -10.40 -4.84 -5.73
CA LEU A 113 -9.13 -5.45 -6.10
C LEU A 113 -9.04 -6.90 -5.59
N LYS A 114 -9.49 -7.16 -4.37
CA LYS A 114 -9.53 -8.52 -3.82
C LYS A 114 -10.43 -9.42 -4.66
N SER A 115 -11.57 -8.93 -5.09
CA SER A 115 -12.50 -9.69 -5.93
C SER A 115 -11.89 -10.03 -7.28
N VAL A 116 -11.19 -9.10 -7.91
CA VAL A 116 -10.51 -9.29 -9.20
C VAL A 116 -9.39 -10.31 -9.06
N GLU A 117 -8.54 -10.19 -8.05
CA GLU A 117 -7.44 -11.12 -7.82
C GLU A 117 -7.95 -12.53 -7.54
N LYS A 118 -9.00 -12.67 -6.76
CA LYS A 118 -9.61 -13.96 -6.46
C LYS A 118 -10.17 -14.61 -7.72
N ALA A 119 -10.80 -13.84 -8.59
CA ALA A 119 -11.30 -14.35 -9.88
C ALA A 119 -10.16 -14.82 -10.79
N ILE A 120 -9.08 -14.06 -10.88
CA ILE A 120 -7.89 -14.43 -11.66
C ILE A 120 -7.26 -15.70 -11.10
N TRP A 121 -7.10 -15.82 -9.78
CA TRP A 121 -6.56 -17.01 -9.13
C TRP A 121 -7.39 -18.25 -9.43
N ASN A 122 -8.72 -18.16 -9.33
CA ASN A 122 -9.61 -19.26 -9.63
C ASN A 122 -9.51 -19.70 -11.10
N LYS A 123 -9.41 -18.77 -12.02
CA LYS A 123 -9.21 -19.09 -13.46
C LYS A 123 -7.88 -19.80 -13.70
N THR A 124 -6.83 -19.37 -13.03
CA THR A 124 -5.49 -19.98 -13.16
C THR A 124 -5.49 -21.40 -12.62
N GLU A 125 -6.12 -21.65 -11.48
CA GLU A 125 -6.26 -23.01 -10.92
C GLU A 125 -7.05 -23.93 -11.84
N ASP A 126 -8.18 -23.47 -12.38
CA ASP A 126 -8.99 -24.25 -13.31
C ASP A 126 -8.20 -24.59 -14.56
N LYS A 127 -7.43 -23.66 -15.09
CA LYS A 127 -6.58 -23.88 -16.24
C LYS A 127 -5.48 -24.91 -15.97
N ASN A 128 -4.85 -24.85 -14.81
CA ASN A 128 -3.83 -25.81 -14.39
C ASN A 128 -4.42 -27.21 -14.20
N LYS A 129 -5.60 -27.31 -13.61
CA LYS A 129 -6.31 -28.59 -13.47
C LYS A 129 -6.66 -29.22 -14.81
N THR A 130 -6.99 -28.40 -15.81
CA THR A 130 -7.29 -28.88 -17.16
C THR A 130 -6.03 -29.38 -17.86
N GLU A 131 -4.90 -28.72 -17.65
CA GLU A 131 -3.61 -29.13 -18.21
C GLU A 131 -3.11 -30.45 -17.59
N ASP A 132 -3.32 -30.63 -16.30
CA ASP A 132 -2.92 -31.85 -15.58
C ASP A 132 -3.71 -33.09 -15.98
N LYS A 133 -4.82 -32.93 -16.67
CA LYS A 133 -5.65 -34.04 -17.15
C LYS A 133 -5.24 -34.56 -18.53
N ILE A 134 -4.30 -33.94 -19.17
CA ILE A 134 -3.75 -34.34 -20.43
C ILE A 134 -2.50 -35.19 -20.21
#